data_1b1eaec71f6dddd38921e230e3956d43
#
_entry.id   1b1eaec71f6dddd38921e230e3956d43
#
_cell.length_a   1.000
_cell.length_b   1.000
_cell.length_c   1.000
_cell.angle_alpha   90.00
_cell.angle_beta   90.00
_cell.angle_gamma   90.00
#
_symmetry.space_group_name_H-M   'P 1'
#
loop_
_entity.id
_entity.type
_entity.pdbx_description
1 polymer ?
#
loop_
_entity_poly.entity_id
_entity_poly.type
_entity_poly.pdbx_seq_one_letter_code
_entity_poly.pdbx_strand_id
1 'polypeptide(L)'
;MSGVRLIGTCAAVAALALIGPTPLIAQAAGQPEADPGVRPTRLIDRAEIRVSRVELAGGAVRAVHAHDDVEYHVWVPLEGRLEITIASDAPVAAAPGQAFFMTRGTQHGFRNLDAGPSAVMEIFVKQSSVSASREAAQQLAQVLAQIDTHQRRSP
;
A
#
# COMPACT_ATOMS: atom_id res chain seq x y z
N MET A 1 -13.62 -91.47 -5.41
CA MET A 1 -13.73 -90.32 -6.32
C MET A 1 -13.64 -89.10 -5.46
N SER A 2 -12.42 -88.51 -5.37
CA SER A 2 -12.08 -87.44 -4.44
C SER A 2 -12.20 -86.06 -5.13
N GLY A 3 -13.03 -85.19 -4.59
CA GLY A 3 -13.17 -83.82 -5.02
C GLY A 3 -12.26 -82.92 -4.21
N VAL A 4 -11.33 -82.27 -4.91
CA VAL A 4 -10.43 -81.29 -4.34
C VAL A 4 -11.13 -79.89 -4.40
N ARG A 5 -11.28 -79.27 -3.21
CA ARG A 5 -11.76 -77.88 -3.11
C ARG A 5 -10.57 -76.93 -3.11
N LEU A 6 -10.47 -76.04 -4.11
CA LEU A 6 -9.55 -74.92 -4.10
C LEU A 6 -10.13 -73.83 -3.24
N ILE A 7 -9.38 -73.42 -2.23
CA ILE A 7 -9.67 -72.18 -1.44
C ILE A 7 -8.89 -71.08 -2.05
N GLY A 8 -9.60 -70.12 -2.67
CA GLY A 8 -9.01 -68.89 -3.20
C GLY A 8 -8.86 -67.81 -2.08
N THR A 9 -7.62 -67.50 -1.77
CA THR A 9 -7.29 -66.37 -0.87
C THR A 9 -7.35 -65.06 -1.64
N CYS A 10 -8.35 -64.23 -1.34
CA CYS A 10 -8.38 -62.82 -1.79
C CYS A 10 -7.39 -62.00 -0.97
N ALA A 11 -6.31 -61.58 -1.60
CA ALA A 11 -5.40 -60.56 -1.01
C ALA A 11 -6.04 -59.15 -1.20
N ALA A 12 -6.45 -58.54 -0.12
CA ALA A 12 -6.87 -57.14 -0.11
C ALA A 12 -5.64 -56.26 -0.15
N VAL A 13 -5.43 -55.54 -1.26
CA VAL A 13 -4.42 -54.50 -1.37
C VAL A 13 -4.99 -53.21 -0.76
N ALA A 14 -4.52 -52.85 0.41
CA ALA A 14 -4.81 -51.59 1.03
C ALA A 14 -3.99 -50.46 0.33
N ALA A 15 -4.63 -49.64 -0.48
CA ALA A 15 -4.01 -48.45 -1.04
C ALA A 15 -3.91 -47.37 0.06
N LEU A 16 -2.71 -47.15 0.57
CA LEU A 16 -2.41 -46.06 1.48
C LEU A 16 -2.34 -44.75 0.65
N ALA A 17 -3.39 -43.95 0.69
CA ALA A 17 -3.38 -42.63 0.11
C ALA A 17 -2.48 -41.71 0.96
N LEU A 18 -1.31 -41.35 0.44
CA LEU A 18 -0.44 -40.32 1.00
C LEU A 18 -1.13 -38.96 0.77
N ILE A 19 -1.83 -38.46 1.78
CA ILE A 19 -2.30 -37.08 1.82
C ILE A 19 -1.08 -36.18 2.12
N GLY A 20 -0.43 -35.71 1.07
CA GLY A 20 0.62 -34.71 1.21
C GLY A 20 0.04 -33.39 1.78
N PRO A 21 0.83 -32.60 2.52
CA PRO A 21 0.35 -31.33 3.01
C PRO A 21 0.01 -30.43 1.82
N THR A 22 -1.27 -30.07 1.70
CA THR A 22 -1.71 -29.01 0.79
C THR A 22 -0.95 -27.75 1.15
N PRO A 23 -0.27 -27.07 0.18
CA PRO A 23 0.32 -25.78 0.48
C PRO A 23 -0.81 -24.83 0.89
N LEU A 24 -0.73 -24.32 2.12
CA LEU A 24 -1.54 -23.21 2.59
C LEU A 24 -1.17 -22.01 1.70
N ILE A 25 -1.96 -21.77 0.65
CA ILE A 25 -1.87 -20.52 -0.10
C ILE A 25 -2.27 -19.46 0.92
N ALA A 26 -1.27 -18.75 1.46
CA ALA A 26 -1.51 -17.56 2.24
C ALA A 26 -2.32 -16.62 1.33
N GLN A 27 -3.61 -16.49 1.64
CA GLN A 27 -4.42 -15.44 1.04
C GLN A 27 -3.73 -14.14 1.41
N ALA A 28 -3.13 -13.49 0.42
CA ALA A 28 -2.69 -12.13 0.55
C ALA A 28 -3.87 -11.34 1.12
N ALA A 29 -3.67 -10.72 2.28
CA ALA A 29 -4.64 -9.83 2.91
C ALA A 29 -5.19 -8.92 1.82
N GLY A 30 -6.51 -8.97 1.63
CA GLY A 30 -7.18 -8.41 0.46
C GLY A 30 -6.72 -7.00 0.17
N GLN A 31 -6.19 -6.80 -1.04
CA GLN A 31 -6.16 -5.45 -1.59
C GLN A 31 -7.62 -4.98 -1.59
N PRO A 32 -7.90 -3.76 -1.13
CA PRO A 32 -9.25 -3.22 -1.21
C PRO A 32 -9.70 -3.39 -2.66
N GLU A 33 -10.91 -3.91 -2.81
CA GLU A 33 -11.52 -4.15 -4.13
C GLU A 33 -11.32 -2.89 -4.98
N ALA A 34 -10.69 -3.05 -6.14
CA ALA A 34 -10.29 -1.90 -6.95
C ALA A 34 -11.54 -1.11 -7.34
N ASP A 35 -11.59 0.17 -6.98
CA ASP A 35 -12.72 1.04 -7.33
C ASP A 35 -12.96 0.97 -8.84
N PRO A 36 -14.20 0.73 -9.32
CA PRO A 36 -14.49 0.62 -10.73
C PRO A 36 -14.05 1.85 -11.51
N GLY A 37 -13.29 1.63 -12.58
CA GLY A 37 -12.78 2.71 -13.45
C GLY A 37 -11.56 3.44 -12.89
N VAL A 38 -11.01 3.03 -11.74
CA VAL A 38 -9.78 3.58 -11.14
C VAL A 38 -8.62 2.62 -11.41
N ARG A 39 -7.53 3.12 -12.01
CA ARG A 39 -6.37 2.33 -12.41
C ARG A 39 -5.07 2.94 -11.90
N PRO A 40 -4.54 2.48 -10.77
CA PRO A 40 -3.24 2.89 -10.29
C PRO A 40 -2.11 2.20 -11.06
N THR A 41 -1.14 2.97 -11.52
CA THR A 41 0.12 2.48 -12.10
C THR A 41 1.27 2.96 -11.23
N ARG A 42 2.03 2.02 -10.66
CA ARG A 42 3.19 2.34 -9.83
C ARG A 42 4.36 2.74 -10.71
N LEU A 43 4.88 3.95 -10.52
CA LEU A 43 6.01 4.52 -11.27
C LEU A 43 7.33 4.39 -10.52
N ILE A 44 7.28 4.64 -9.20
CA ILE A 44 8.43 4.54 -8.29
C ILE A 44 8.01 3.78 -7.05
N ASP A 45 8.84 2.85 -6.61
CA ASP A 45 8.69 2.20 -5.31
C ASP A 45 10.08 1.97 -4.69
N ARG A 46 10.40 2.79 -3.70
CA ARG A 46 11.65 2.76 -2.95
C ARG A 46 11.35 2.66 -1.45
N ALA A 47 12.37 2.45 -0.64
CA ALA A 47 12.20 2.40 0.80
C ALA A 47 11.57 3.68 1.37
N GLU A 48 11.91 4.83 0.77
CA GLU A 48 11.55 6.16 1.25
C GLU A 48 10.28 6.71 0.63
N ILE A 49 9.98 6.32 -0.62
CA ILE A 49 8.94 6.95 -1.43
C ILE A 49 8.25 5.95 -2.35
N ARG A 50 6.96 6.12 -2.52
CA ARG A 50 6.17 5.49 -3.59
C ARG A 50 5.50 6.58 -4.42
N VAL A 51 5.56 6.47 -5.74
CA VAL A 51 4.86 7.36 -6.66
C VAL A 51 4.00 6.52 -7.59
N SER A 52 2.75 6.89 -7.70
CA SER A 52 1.79 6.23 -8.59
C SER A 52 1.07 7.28 -9.45
N ARG A 53 0.83 6.95 -10.71
CA ARG A 53 -0.16 7.63 -11.54
C ARG A 53 -1.47 6.86 -11.40
N VAL A 54 -2.55 7.55 -11.06
CA VAL A 54 -3.88 6.98 -10.97
C VAL A 54 -4.75 7.59 -12.06
N GLU A 55 -5.25 6.74 -12.94
CA GLU A 55 -6.17 7.12 -14.02
C GLU A 55 -7.60 6.81 -13.59
N LEU A 56 -8.53 7.72 -13.91
CA LEU A 56 -9.94 7.58 -13.61
C LEU A 56 -10.74 7.69 -14.92
N ALA A 57 -11.57 6.71 -15.18
CA ALA A 57 -12.61 6.83 -16.22
C ALA A 57 -13.57 7.97 -15.90
N GLY A 58 -14.35 8.43 -16.89
CA GLY A 58 -15.34 9.48 -16.68
C GLY A 58 -16.31 9.14 -15.56
N GLY A 59 -16.45 10.03 -14.58
CA GLY A 59 -17.29 9.87 -13.40
C GLY A 59 -16.84 8.84 -12.38
N ALA A 60 -15.68 8.16 -12.58
CA ALA A 60 -15.17 7.17 -11.62
C ALA A 60 -14.83 7.80 -10.27
N VAL A 61 -14.99 7.01 -9.21
CA VAL A 61 -14.79 7.42 -7.82
C VAL A 61 -13.69 6.56 -7.20
N ARG A 62 -12.66 7.19 -6.66
CA ARG A 62 -11.76 6.60 -5.68
C ARG A 62 -12.43 6.75 -4.32
N ALA A 63 -12.87 5.65 -3.74
CA ALA A 63 -13.57 5.66 -2.46
C ALA A 63 -12.72 6.29 -1.35
N VAL A 64 -13.37 6.86 -0.35
CA VAL A 64 -12.69 7.44 0.81
C VAL A 64 -11.95 6.34 1.56
N HIS A 65 -10.66 6.53 1.78
CA HIS A 65 -9.76 5.62 2.48
C HIS A 65 -8.67 6.40 3.22
N ALA A 66 -7.81 5.71 3.94
CA ALA A 66 -6.65 6.29 4.62
C ALA A 66 -5.42 5.38 4.44
N HIS A 67 -4.23 5.92 4.67
CA HIS A 67 -2.97 5.19 4.68
C HIS A 67 -2.29 5.32 6.04
N ASP A 68 -1.99 4.18 6.67
CA ASP A 68 -1.27 4.10 7.95
C ASP A 68 0.23 3.81 7.77
N ASP A 69 0.63 3.36 6.57
CA ASP A 69 2.00 2.99 6.20
C ASP A 69 2.86 4.14 5.68
N VAL A 70 2.27 5.34 5.54
CA VAL A 70 2.95 6.54 5.04
C VAL A 70 2.91 7.65 6.08
N GLU A 71 3.91 8.53 6.07
CA GLU A 71 3.94 9.72 6.92
C GLU A 71 3.23 10.90 6.25
N TYR A 72 3.46 11.05 4.94
CA TYR A 72 2.83 12.10 4.13
C TYR A 72 2.32 11.55 2.82
N HIS A 73 1.24 12.12 2.34
CA HIS A 73 0.64 11.84 1.06
C HIS A 73 0.36 13.14 0.32
N VAL A 74 0.82 13.24 -0.92
CA VAL A 74 0.58 14.40 -1.78
C VAL A 74 -0.14 13.96 -3.03
N TRP A 75 -1.20 14.68 -3.40
CA TRP A 75 -1.90 14.55 -4.65
C TRP A 75 -1.61 15.73 -5.57
N VAL A 76 -1.33 15.43 -6.84
CA VAL A 76 -1.16 16.42 -7.89
C VAL A 76 -2.06 16.03 -9.06
N PRO A 77 -3.19 16.71 -9.29
CA PRO A 77 -3.98 16.54 -10.50
C PRO A 77 -3.13 16.78 -11.74
N LEU A 78 -3.19 15.84 -12.70
CA LEU A 78 -2.44 15.90 -13.95
C LEU A 78 -3.31 16.26 -15.13
N GLU A 79 -4.53 15.71 -15.17
CA GLU A 79 -5.47 15.84 -16.27
C GLU A 79 -6.91 15.85 -15.75
N GLY A 80 -7.78 16.61 -16.41
CA GLY A 80 -9.20 16.69 -16.08
C GLY A 80 -9.49 17.47 -14.80
N ARG A 81 -10.73 17.43 -14.35
CA ARG A 81 -11.20 18.05 -13.11
C ARG A 81 -11.63 16.99 -12.13
N LEU A 82 -11.16 17.12 -10.90
CA LEU A 82 -11.49 16.19 -9.81
C LEU A 82 -12.29 16.93 -8.74
N GLU A 83 -13.16 16.22 -8.04
CA GLU A 83 -13.66 16.61 -6.74
C GLU A 83 -12.87 15.82 -5.70
N ILE A 84 -12.23 16.53 -4.77
CA ILE A 84 -11.39 15.95 -3.74
C ILE A 84 -12.08 16.12 -2.38
N THR A 85 -12.14 15.03 -1.61
CA THR A 85 -12.57 15.02 -0.21
C THR A 85 -11.35 14.76 0.68
N ILE A 86 -11.11 15.59 1.69
CA ILE A 86 -10.02 15.45 2.67
C ILE A 86 -10.61 15.64 4.06
N ALA A 87 -10.44 14.64 4.92
CA ALA A 87 -10.97 14.60 6.29
C ALA A 87 -12.49 14.90 6.32
N SER A 88 -12.91 15.85 7.15
CA SER A 88 -14.29 16.32 7.28
C SER A 88 -14.58 17.60 6.51
N ASP A 89 -13.64 18.07 5.71
CA ASP A 89 -13.80 19.30 4.95
C ASP A 89 -14.83 19.12 3.82
N ALA A 90 -15.44 20.22 3.40
CA ALA A 90 -16.30 20.22 2.23
C ALA A 90 -15.47 19.82 0.99
N PRO A 91 -16.02 18.96 0.11
CA PRO A 91 -15.33 18.61 -1.12
C PRO A 91 -14.96 19.82 -1.96
N VAL A 92 -13.76 19.81 -2.53
CA VAL A 92 -13.25 20.91 -3.37
C VAL A 92 -12.97 20.43 -4.79
N ALA A 93 -13.25 21.29 -5.77
CA ALA A 93 -12.85 21.04 -7.14
C ALA A 93 -11.35 21.28 -7.29
N ALA A 94 -10.67 20.34 -7.95
CA ALA A 94 -9.23 20.38 -8.19
C ALA A 94 -8.93 20.22 -9.68
N ALA A 95 -7.93 20.94 -10.15
CA ALA A 95 -7.48 20.95 -11.53
C ALA A 95 -5.95 20.87 -11.62
N PRO A 96 -5.37 20.57 -12.79
CA PRO A 96 -3.93 20.57 -13.01
C PRO A 96 -3.26 21.86 -12.53
N GLY A 97 -2.07 21.72 -11.93
CA GLY A 97 -1.31 22.84 -11.34
C GLY A 97 -1.57 23.08 -9.85
N GLN A 98 -2.47 22.33 -9.23
CA GLN A 98 -2.72 22.33 -7.79
C GLN A 98 -2.02 21.13 -7.13
N ALA A 99 -1.81 21.21 -5.80
CA ALA A 99 -1.33 20.12 -5.00
C ALA A 99 -2.08 20.08 -3.66
N PHE A 100 -2.33 18.87 -3.16
CA PHE A 100 -3.05 18.62 -1.91
C PHE A 100 -2.18 17.77 -1.01
N PHE A 101 -2.02 18.19 0.24
CA PHE A 101 -1.14 17.55 1.20
C PHE A 101 -1.97 16.92 2.33
N MET A 102 -1.63 15.70 2.69
CA MET A 102 -2.27 14.93 3.75
C MET A 102 -1.21 14.28 4.63
N THR A 103 -1.47 14.21 5.93
CA THR A 103 -0.67 13.43 6.88
C THR A 103 -1.20 12.01 6.98
N ARG A 104 -0.43 11.13 7.61
CA ARG A 104 -0.82 9.74 7.89
C ARG A 104 -2.21 9.67 8.52
N GLY A 105 -3.01 8.68 8.11
CA GLY A 105 -4.34 8.42 8.65
C GLY A 105 -5.42 9.41 8.21
N THR A 106 -5.09 10.45 7.45
CA THR A 106 -6.11 11.37 6.91
C THR A 106 -7.02 10.62 5.96
N GLN A 107 -8.33 10.62 6.23
CA GLN A 107 -9.36 10.09 5.34
C GLN A 107 -9.45 10.96 4.09
N HIS A 108 -9.42 10.33 2.92
CA HIS A 108 -9.43 11.08 1.65
C HIS A 108 -9.94 10.23 0.49
N GLY A 109 -10.50 10.90 -0.51
CA GLY A 109 -11.02 10.29 -1.72
C GLY A 109 -11.13 11.32 -2.83
N PHE A 110 -11.41 10.88 -4.05
CA PHE A 110 -11.63 11.81 -5.17
C PHE A 110 -12.55 11.20 -6.23
N ARG A 111 -13.21 12.06 -6.97
CA ARG A 111 -14.12 11.71 -8.06
C ARG A 111 -13.74 12.48 -9.32
N ASN A 112 -13.77 11.82 -10.47
CA ASN A 112 -13.66 12.48 -11.77
C ASN A 112 -14.96 13.22 -12.07
N LEU A 113 -14.89 14.53 -12.27
CA LEU A 113 -16.05 15.39 -12.59
C LEU A 113 -16.33 15.45 -14.10
N ASP A 114 -15.42 14.98 -14.94
CA ASP A 114 -15.54 15.03 -16.39
C ASP A 114 -16.11 13.72 -16.94
N ALA A 115 -16.72 13.79 -18.12
CA ALA A 115 -17.19 12.60 -18.86
C ALA A 115 -16.01 11.83 -19.49
N GLY A 116 -14.88 12.50 -19.76
CA GLY A 116 -13.63 11.92 -20.23
C GLY A 116 -12.74 11.43 -19.09
N PRO A 117 -11.58 10.83 -19.40
CA PRO A 117 -10.64 10.39 -18.39
C PRO A 117 -9.98 11.55 -17.65
N SER A 118 -9.58 11.31 -16.42
CA SER A 118 -8.74 12.21 -15.62
C SER A 118 -7.56 11.43 -15.03
N ALA A 119 -6.54 12.15 -14.53
CA ALA A 119 -5.39 11.53 -13.89
C ALA A 119 -4.87 12.36 -12.73
N VAL A 120 -4.36 11.66 -11.70
CA VAL A 120 -3.70 12.26 -10.54
C VAL A 120 -2.36 11.55 -10.28
N MET A 121 -1.36 12.30 -9.87
CA MET A 121 -0.14 11.75 -9.29
C MET A 121 -0.32 11.63 -7.79
N GLU A 122 -0.10 10.44 -7.25
CA GLU A 122 -0.02 10.15 -5.83
C GLU A 122 1.44 9.97 -5.42
N ILE A 123 1.88 10.74 -4.43
CA ILE A 123 3.24 10.68 -3.89
C ILE A 123 3.13 10.35 -2.41
N PHE A 124 3.69 9.22 -2.01
CA PHE A 124 3.70 8.72 -0.64
C PHE A 124 5.11 8.79 -0.08
N VAL A 125 5.31 9.57 0.96
CA VAL A 125 6.54 9.57 1.77
C VAL A 125 6.36 8.52 2.87
N LYS A 126 7.18 7.47 2.82
CA LYS A 126 7.04 6.33 3.73
C LYS A 126 7.55 6.67 5.14
N GLN A 127 6.92 6.10 6.14
CA GLN A 127 7.24 6.34 7.55
C GLN A 127 8.70 6.01 7.90
N SER A 128 9.29 4.98 7.29
CA SER A 128 10.68 4.57 7.51
C SER A 128 11.70 5.68 7.20
N SER A 129 11.47 6.47 6.15
CA SER A 129 12.39 7.55 5.77
C SER A 129 12.40 8.71 6.76
N VAL A 130 11.22 9.06 7.28
CA VAL A 130 11.08 10.15 8.25
C VAL A 130 11.68 9.74 9.61
N SER A 131 11.47 8.50 10.03
CA SER A 131 12.06 7.97 11.26
C SER A 131 13.59 7.97 11.20
N ALA A 132 14.18 7.45 10.12
CA ALA A 132 15.62 7.45 9.90
C ALA A 132 16.22 8.86 9.89
N SER A 133 15.54 9.83 9.26
CA SER A 133 15.98 11.22 9.24
C SER A 133 15.92 11.88 10.62
N ARG A 134 14.89 11.59 11.40
CA ARG A 134 14.76 12.08 12.79
C ARG A 134 15.85 11.50 13.70
N GLU A 135 16.11 10.20 13.59
CA GLU A 135 17.18 9.54 14.35
C GLU A 135 18.56 10.12 14.02
N ALA A 136 18.87 10.31 12.74
CA ALA A 136 20.12 10.94 12.31
C ALA A 136 20.26 12.37 12.84
N ALA A 137 19.20 13.17 12.80
CA ALA A 137 19.18 14.52 13.37
C ALA A 137 19.41 14.52 14.90
N GLN A 138 18.80 13.59 15.61
CA GLN A 138 19.00 13.42 17.06
C GLN A 138 20.43 13.00 17.41
N GLN A 139 20.99 12.04 16.65
CA GLN A 139 22.38 11.62 16.84
C GLN A 139 23.36 12.77 16.60
N LEU A 140 23.16 13.56 15.53
CA LEU A 140 23.98 14.74 15.26
C LEU A 140 23.88 15.77 16.37
N ALA A 141 22.69 16.07 16.87
CA ALA A 141 22.49 16.99 17.98
C ALA A 141 23.24 16.54 19.27
N GLN A 142 23.23 15.24 19.57
CA GLN A 142 23.96 14.66 20.69
C GLN A 142 25.47 14.82 20.54
N VAL A 143 26.02 14.55 19.34
CA VAL A 143 27.45 14.72 19.05
C VAL A 143 27.87 16.18 19.22
N LEU A 144 27.10 17.13 18.68
CA LEU A 144 27.38 18.56 18.82
C LEU A 144 27.35 19.03 20.27
N ALA A 145 26.41 18.54 21.06
CA ALA A 145 26.36 18.86 22.50
C ALA A 145 27.60 18.32 23.27
N GLN A 146 28.10 17.14 22.90
CA GLN A 146 29.33 16.58 23.51
C GLN A 146 30.56 17.40 23.15
N ILE A 147 30.68 17.86 21.91
CA ILE A 147 31.79 18.72 21.45
C ILE A 147 31.78 20.04 22.23
N ASP A 148 30.63 20.72 22.34
CA ASP A 148 30.51 21.97 23.08
C ASP A 148 30.89 21.82 24.56
N THR A 149 30.45 20.72 25.17
CA THR A 149 30.80 20.42 26.56
C THR A 149 32.30 20.19 26.77
N HIS A 150 32.95 19.53 25.80
CA HIS A 150 34.40 19.27 25.85
C HIS A 150 35.19 20.57 25.68
N GLN A 151 34.83 21.43 24.75
CA GLN A 151 35.49 22.73 24.52
C GLN A 151 35.39 23.66 25.73
N ARG A 152 34.27 23.65 26.45
CA ARG A 152 34.10 24.48 27.67
C ARG A 152 34.91 23.99 28.90
N ARG A 153 35.38 22.74 28.89
CA ARG A 153 36.15 22.13 29.99
C ARG A 153 37.65 22.16 29.76
N SER A 154 38.10 22.55 28.57
CA SER A 154 39.54 22.70 28.30
C SER A 154 40.01 24.09 28.79
N PRO A 155 40.98 24.17 29.74
CA PRO A 155 41.48 25.42 30.30
C PRO A 155 42.26 26.25 29.28
#